data_05a3efaa0f38f653864efe6bcada38c0
#
_entry.id   05a3efaa0f38f653864efe6bcada38c0
#
_cell.length_a   1.000
_cell.length_b   1.000
_cell.length_c   1.000
_cell.angle_alpha   90.00
_cell.angle_beta   90.00
_cell.angle_gamma   90.00
#
_symmetry.space_group_name_H-M   'P 1'
#
loop_
_entity.id
_entity.type
_entity.pdbx_description
1 polymer ?
#
loop_
_entity_poly.entity_id
_entity_poly.type
_entity_poly.pdbx_seq_one_letter_code
_entity_poly.pdbx_strand_id
1 'polypeptide(L)'
;MIDRRTFLKLSAGALVLTAAGALTGCGDTVIDKTSGVAKIGDVTFICATPFLGGGLGDGIVRQLTYWTQFTIQNNSAEKVVIKPEDITCIFREADAEETLLFKRKELIAEPGQTAVYNGSQEFFLETKKTVSEKNSTGTYELRVRYNGKTAVFLYGNNGKNVTGRVE
;
A
#
# COMPACT_ATOMS: atom_id res chain seq x y z
N MET A 1 5.77 -38.83 27.90
CA MET A 1 5.41 -39.12 26.49
C MET A 1 4.16 -38.32 26.17
N ILE A 2 4.26 -37.31 25.33
CA ILE A 2 3.09 -36.51 24.95
C ILE A 2 2.38 -37.26 23.82
N ASP A 3 1.11 -37.57 24.01
CA ASP A 3 0.29 -38.29 23.02
C ASP A 3 0.13 -37.45 21.75
N ARG A 4 0.19 -38.12 20.57
CA ARG A 4 0.06 -37.49 19.25
C ARG A 4 -1.23 -36.66 19.09
N ARG A 5 -2.29 -37.05 19.79
CA ARG A 5 -3.57 -36.32 19.78
C ARG A 5 -3.53 -35.00 20.56
N THR A 6 -2.70 -34.94 21.59
CA THR A 6 -2.48 -33.68 22.35
C THR A 6 -1.61 -32.71 21.59
N PHE A 7 -0.64 -33.21 20.81
CA PHE A 7 0.20 -32.37 19.93
C PHE A 7 -0.62 -31.71 18.82
N LEU A 8 -1.55 -32.43 18.19
CA LEU A 8 -2.43 -31.91 17.17
C LEU A 8 -3.45 -30.88 17.69
N LYS A 9 -3.86 -30.97 18.96
CA LYS A 9 -4.76 -29.97 19.58
C LYS A 9 -4.03 -28.70 19.99
N LEU A 10 -2.74 -28.79 20.34
CA LEU A 10 -1.90 -27.64 20.65
C LEU A 10 -1.44 -26.89 19.38
N SER A 11 -1.28 -27.60 18.27
CA SER A 11 -0.91 -26.96 16.99
C SER A 11 -2.06 -26.21 16.30
N ALA A 12 -3.32 -26.57 16.59
CA ALA A 12 -4.48 -25.88 16.02
C ALA A 12 -4.79 -24.52 16.68
N GLY A 13 -4.30 -24.29 17.90
CA GLY A 13 -4.49 -23.01 18.61
C GLY A 13 -3.38 -21.98 18.38
N ALA A 14 -2.20 -22.42 17.92
CA ALA A 14 -1.04 -21.55 17.71
C ALA A 14 -0.89 -21.05 16.28
N LEU A 15 -1.70 -21.53 15.33
CA LEU A 15 -1.59 -21.21 13.90
C LEU A 15 -2.27 -19.91 13.48
N VAL A 16 -2.94 -19.20 14.39
CA VAL A 16 -3.61 -17.93 14.05
C VAL A 16 -2.68 -16.71 14.18
N LEU A 17 -1.52 -16.86 14.80
CA LEU A 17 -0.59 -15.74 15.02
C LEU A 17 0.73 -15.82 14.23
N THR A 18 0.98 -16.90 13.50
CA THR A 18 2.22 -17.08 12.72
C THR A 18 2.01 -17.18 11.21
N ALA A 19 0.80 -16.99 10.71
CA ALA A 19 0.55 -16.88 9.27
C ALA A 19 0.99 -15.52 8.66
N ALA A 20 1.59 -14.64 9.45
CA ALA A 20 2.25 -13.43 8.97
C ALA A 20 3.74 -13.63 8.66
N GLY A 21 4.25 -14.85 8.74
CA GLY A 21 5.70 -15.04 8.74
C GLY A 21 6.26 -16.22 7.98
N ALA A 22 5.62 -16.78 6.96
CA ALA A 22 6.27 -17.79 6.12
C ALA A 22 5.58 -18.00 4.77
N LEU A 23 5.73 -17.03 3.87
CA LEU A 23 5.72 -17.29 2.44
C LEU A 23 6.97 -16.61 1.87
N THR A 24 8.08 -17.32 1.95
CA THR A 24 9.34 -16.98 1.28
C THR A 24 9.19 -17.19 -0.22
N GLY A 25 8.63 -16.20 -0.87
CA GLY A 25 8.74 -15.99 -2.31
C GLY A 25 9.42 -14.66 -2.51
N CYS A 26 10.69 -14.66 -2.82
CA CYS A 26 11.55 -13.57 -3.29
C CYS A 26 10.99 -12.14 -3.14
N GLY A 27 11.23 -11.54 -1.98
CA GLY A 27 10.93 -10.15 -1.67
C GLY A 27 10.45 -10.04 -0.23
N ASP A 28 11.31 -9.64 0.68
CA ASP A 28 10.94 -9.41 2.07
C ASP A 28 9.79 -8.39 2.12
N THR A 29 8.60 -8.87 2.44
CA THR A 29 7.46 -8.00 2.74
C THR A 29 7.75 -7.35 4.08
N VAL A 30 8.34 -6.18 4.06
CA VAL A 30 8.60 -5.40 5.28
C VAL A 30 7.27 -4.80 5.72
N ILE A 31 6.47 -5.59 6.44
CA ILE A 31 5.38 -5.05 7.25
C ILE A 31 6.04 -4.53 8.51
N ASP A 32 6.51 -3.31 8.46
CA ASP A 32 6.98 -2.65 9.66
C ASP A 32 5.80 -1.98 10.40
N LYS A 33 6.03 -1.54 11.63
CA LYS A 33 5.02 -0.87 12.46
C LYS A 33 4.54 0.47 11.87
N THR A 34 5.13 0.90 10.76
CA THR A 34 4.85 2.17 10.09
C THR A 34 3.96 1.99 8.86
N SER A 35 3.73 0.74 8.42
CA SER A 35 2.89 0.41 7.27
C SER A 35 1.41 0.49 7.58
N GLY A 36 0.63 1.06 6.66
CA GLY A 36 -0.82 1.04 6.69
C GLY A 36 -1.37 -0.29 6.16
N VAL A 37 -2.42 -0.81 6.80
CA VAL A 37 -3.09 -2.04 6.41
C VAL A 37 -4.57 -1.79 6.22
N ALA A 38 -5.14 -2.28 5.11
CA ALA A 38 -6.58 -2.26 4.83
C ALA A 38 -7.02 -3.62 4.28
N LYS A 39 -8.11 -4.20 4.81
CA LYS A 39 -8.60 -5.52 4.41
C LYS A 39 -9.99 -5.42 3.80
N ILE A 40 -10.15 -5.91 2.57
CA ILE A 40 -11.43 -6.00 1.85
C ILE A 40 -11.72 -7.47 1.56
N GLY A 41 -12.66 -8.07 2.31
CA GLY A 41 -12.90 -9.52 2.23
C GLY A 41 -11.65 -10.31 2.61
N ASP A 42 -11.21 -11.22 1.74
CA ASP A 42 -10.02 -12.04 1.94
C ASP A 42 -8.75 -11.44 1.32
N VAL A 43 -8.84 -10.20 0.84
CA VAL A 43 -7.70 -9.47 0.26
C VAL A 43 -7.21 -8.41 1.25
N THR A 44 -5.92 -8.43 1.55
CA THR A 44 -5.26 -7.45 2.40
C THR A 44 -4.32 -6.59 1.57
N PHE A 45 -4.50 -5.29 1.64
CA PHE A 45 -3.64 -4.28 1.03
C PHE A 45 -2.72 -3.69 2.11
N ILE A 46 -1.43 -3.58 1.80
CA ILE A 46 -0.42 -3.05 2.70
C ILE A 46 0.36 -1.97 1.96
N CYS A 47 0.43 -0.79 2.55
CA CYS A 47 1.17 0.34 2.03
C CYS A 47 2.29 0.70 3.01
N ALA A 48 3.53 0.55 2.59
CA ALA A 48 4.68 0.99 3.38
C ALA A 48 4.78 2.52 3.40
N THR A 49 5.63 3.05 4.26
CA THR A 49 5.91 4.50 4.30
C THR A 49 6.35 4.97 2.91
N PRO A 50 5.66 5.97 2.31
CA PRO A 50 5.99 6.41 0.98
C PRO A 50 7.25 7.26 0.96
N PHE A 51 7.90 7.23 -0.18
CA PHE A 51 8.85 8.25 -0.58
C PHE A 51 8.11 9.32 -1.36
N LEU A 52 8.29 10.55 -0.95
CA LEU A 52 7.68 11.71 -1.54
C LEU A 52 8.77 12.45 -2.31
N GLY A 53 8.58 12.55 -3.60
CA GLY A 53 9.49 13.27 -4.46
C GLY A 53 8.81 14.53 -4.99
N GLY A 54 9.57 15.52 -5.15
CA GLY A 54 9.21 16.76 -5.80
C GLY A 54 10.49 17.50 -6.06
N GLY A 55 11.21 17.10 -6.99
CA GLY A 55 12.37 17.50 -7.65
C GLY A 55 13.27 18.56 -7.07
N LEU A 56 14.17 19.18 -7.67
CA LEU A 56 15.39 19.83 -7.31
C LEU A 56 15.44 21.31 -7.68
N GLY A 57 16.03 22.11 -6.81
CA GLY A 57 16.70 23.36 -7.11
C GLY A 57 15.82 24.58 -7.36
N ASP A 58 16.26 25.60 -6.85
CA ASP A 58 15.97 27.02 -7.03
C ASP A 58 14.82 27.40 -7.97
N GLY A 59 13.61 27.51 -7.41
CA GLY A 59 12.48 28.12 -8.12
C GLY A 59 11.88 27.32 -9.27
N ILE A 60 12.26 26.06 -9.45
CA ILE A 60 11.70 25.19 -10.48
C ILE A 60 10.41 24.55 -9.96
N VAL A 61 9.38 24.71 -10.71
CA VAL A 61 8.05 24.12 -10.54
C VAL A 61 8.10 22.63 -10.82
N ARG A 62 7.53 21.79 -9.95
CA ARG A 62 7.73 20.34 -9.96
C ARG A 62 6.44 19.55 -9.92
N GLN A 63 6.52 18.33 -10.44
CA GLN A 63 5.47 17.35 -10.26
C GLN A 63 5.59 16.72 -8.88
N LEU A 64 4.49 16.68 -8.13
CA LEU A 64 4.42 15.84 -6.93
C LEU A 64 4.49 14.39 -7.34
N THR A 65 5.29 13.64 -6.63
CA THR A 65 5.41 12.19 -6.83
C THR A 65 5.19 11.46 -5.50
N TYR A 66 4.57 10.32 -5.60
CA TYR A 66 4.34 9.40 -4.50
C TYR A 66 4.72 7.99 -4.95
N TRP A 67 5.62 7.34 -4.26
CA TRP A 67 5.99 5.97 -4.54
C TRP A 67 6.29 5.22 -3.24
N THR A 68 5.91 3.95 -3.21
CA THR A 68 6.00 3.11 -2.02
C THR A 68 6.19 1.65 -2.40
N GLN A 69 6.51 0.81 -1.42
CA GLN A 69 6.25 -0.60 -1.54
C GLN A 69 4.76 -0.85 -1.24
N PHE A 70 4.06 -1.40 -2.21
CA PHE A 70 2.66 -1.76 -2.09
C PHE A 70 2.48 -3.27 -2.23
N THR A 71 1.78 -3.88 -1.28
CA THR A 71 1.61 -5.32 -1.23
C THR A 71 0.14 -5.69 -1.27
N ILE A 72 -0.18 -6.71 -2.06
CA ILE A 72 -1.51 -7.33 -2.13
C ILE A 72 -1.38 -8.78 -1.66
N GLN A 73 -1.94 -9.10 -0.50
CA GLN A 73 -2.07 -10.47 -0.01
C GLN A 73 -3.46 -10.98 -0.40
N ASN A 74 -3.50 -11.87 -1.37
CA ASN A 74 -4.74 -12.44 -1.86
C ASN A 74 -4.98 -13.82 -1.24
N ASN A 75 -5.81 -13.88 -0.20
CA ASN A 75 -6.22 -15.12 0.43
C ASN A 75 -7.56 -15.65 -0.14
N SER A 76 -8.07 -15.04 -1.22
CA SER A 76 -9.28 -15.50 -1.90
C SER A 76 -9.00 -16.59 -2.92
N ALA A 77 -10.06 -17.23 -3.41
CA ALA A 77 -9.98 -18.21 -4.49
C ALA A 77 -9.93 -17.59 -5.88
N GLU A 78 -10.07 -16.26 -5.98
CA GLU A 78 -10.12 -15.54 -7.24
C GLU A 78 -8.88 -14.65 -7.42
N LYS A 79 -8.51 -14.44 -8.68
CA LYS A 79 -7.45 -13.50 -9.04
C LYS A 79 -7.86 -12.07 -8.73
N VAL A 80 -7.01 -11.33 -8.05
CA VAL A 80 -7.16 -9.90 -7.81
C VAL A 80 -6.51 -9.13 -8.95
N VAL A 81 -7.27 -8.20 -9.56
CA VAL A 81 -6.77 -7.28 -10.57
C VAL A 81 -7.19 -5.87 -10.17
N ILE A 82 -6.22 -4.98 -9.98
CA ILE A 82 -6.45 -3.56 -9.72
C ILE A 82 -5.97 -2.77 -10.93
N LYS A 83 -6.89 -2.09 -11.58
CA LYS A 83 -6.59 -1.30 -12.77
C LYS A 83 -5.99 0.06 -12.40
N PRO A 84 -5.22 0.70 -13.30
CA PRO A 84 -4.64 2.01 -13.05
C PRO A 84 -5.65 3.09 -12.63
N GLU A 85 -6.85 3.08 -13.22
CA GLU A 85 -7.93 4.02 -12.90
C GLU A 85 -8.57 3.80 -11.53
N ASP A 86 -8.29 2.65 -10.90
CA ASP A 86 -8.74 2.33 -9.54
C ASP A 86 -7.76 2.79 -8.46
N ILE A 87 -6.62 3.35 -8.87
CA ILE A 87 -5.56 3.81 -7.99
C ILE A 87 -5.39 5.32 -8.15
N THR A 88 -5.62 6.07 -7.09
CA THR A 88 -5.41 7.53 -7.04
C THR A 88 -4.76 7.92 -5.73
N CYS A 89 -4.01 9.02 -5.73
CA CYS A 89 -3.52 9.60 -4.50
C CYS A 89 -3.90 11.08 -4.48
N ILE A 90 -4.54 11.53 -3.41
CA ILE A 90 -4.95 12.91 -3.22
C ILE A 90 -3.96 13.55 -2.27
N PHE A 91 -3.31 14.60 -2.73
CA PHE A 91 -2.48 15.47 -1.91
C PHE A 91 -3.30 16.66 -1.44
N ARG A 92 -3.24 16.98 -0.14
CA ARG A 92 -3.89 18.14 0.44
C ARG A 92 -2.91 18.93 1.30
N GLU A 93 -2.85 20.23 1.07
CA GLU A 93 -2.10 21.17 1.89
C GLU A 93 -2.84 22.49 1.94
N ALA A 94 -3.17 22.98 3.16
CA ALA A 94 -3.91 24.22 3.35
C ALA A 94 -5.13 24.33 2.40
N ASP A 95 -5.05 25.22 1.40
CA ASP A 95 -6.12 25.47 0.42
C ASP A 95 -5.87 24.76 -0.91
N ALA A 96 -4.87 23.90 -1.01
CA ALA A 96 -4.52 23.20 -2.24
C ALA A 96 -4.87 21.71 -2.19
N GLU A 97 -5.53 21.22 -3.23
CA GLU A 97 -5.77 19.80 -3.45
C GLU A 97 -5.28 19.43 -4.86
N GLU A 98 -4.47 18.39 -4.95
CA GLU A 98 -3.97 17.86 -6.21
C GLU A 98 -4.14 16.34 -6.27
N THR A 99 -4.49 15.83 -7.44
CA THR A 99 -4.62 14.39 -7.66
C THR A 99 -3.42 13.84 -8.40
N LEU A 100 -2.75 12.86 -7.79
CA LEU A 100 -1.70 12.08 -8.40
C LEU A 100 -2.31 10.84 -9.05
N LEU A 101 -1.89 10.54 -10.25
CA LEU A 101 -2.41 9.43 -11.04
C LEU A 101 -1.39 8.30 -11.12
N PHE A 102 -1.89 7.09 -10.98
CA PHE A 102 -1.11 5.89 -11.23
C PHE A 102 -0.96 5.67 -12.74
N LYS A 103 0.26 5.60 -13.22
CA LYS A 103 0.59 5.50 -14.66
C LYS A 103 1.30 4.19 -15.01
N ARG A 104 1.16 3.18 -14.19
CA ARG A 104 1.75 1.86 -14.43
C ARG A 104 0.71 0.87 -14.95
N LYS A 105 1.14 -0.36 -15.18
CA LYS A 105 0.25 -1.46 -15.53
C LYS A 105 -0.64 -1.82 -14.35
N GLU A 106 -1.69 -2.58 -14.61
CA GLU A 106 -2.54 -3.18 -13.58
C GLU A 106 -1.70 -3.97 -12.56
N LEU A 107 -2.17 -3.97 -11.31
CA LEU A 107 -1.59 -4.78 -10.25
C LEU A 107 -2.36 -6.10 -10.16
N ILE A 108 -1.65 -7.21 -10.08
CA ILE A 108 -2.22 -8.55 -10.13
C ILE A 108 -1.72 -9.36 -8.93
N ALA A 109 -2.64 -10.01 -8.22
CA ALA A 109 -2.29 -11.03 -7.24
C ALA A 109 -3.08 -12.31 -7.51
N GLU A 110 -2.38 -13.40 -7.78
CA GLU A 110 -3.00 -14.71 -8.02
C GLU A 110 -3.62 -15.28 -6.73
N PRO A 111 -4.59 -16.21 -6.84
CA PRO A 111 -5.23 -16.83 -5.69
C PRO A 111 -4.22 -17.44 -4.70
N GLY A 112 -4.38 -17.14 -3.41
CA GLY A 112 -3.51 -17.63 -2.35
C GLY A 112 -2.09 -17.05 -2.36
N GLN A 113 -1.81 -16.02 -3.16
CA GLN A 113 -0.47 -15.45 -3.30
C GLN A 113 -0.36 -14.03 -2.74
N THR A 114 0.87 -13.65 -2.46
CA THR A 114 1.25 -12.27 -2.12
C THR A 114 2.01 -11.67 -3.29
N ALA A 115 1.51 -10.54 -3.80
CA ALA A 115 2.18 -9.74 -4.81
C ALA A 115 2.76 -8.48 -4.18
N VAL A 116 4.04 -8.20 -4.45
CA VAL A 116 4.76 -7.03 -3.93
C VAL A 116 5.19 -6.15 -5.09
N TYR A 117 4.85 -4.88 -5.02
CA TYR A 117 5.17 -3.87 -6.02
C TYR A 117 6.11 -2.84 -5.40
N ASN A 118 7.31 -2.74 -5.95
CA ASN A 118 8.39 -1.99 -5.33
C ASN A 118 8.62 -0.63 -6.00
N GLY A 119 8.54 0.41 -5.19
CA GLY A 119 9.10 1.73 -5.45
C GLY A 119 8.71 2.37 -6.76
N SER A 120 9.60 3.18 -7.27
CA SER A 120 9.36 4.07 -8.41
C SER A 120 9.14 3.36 -9.75
N GLN A 121 9.48 2.08 -9.85
CA GLN A 121 9.32 1.32 -11.10
C GLN A 121 7.94 0.69 -11.22
N GLU A 122 7.37 0.18 -10.14
CA GLU A 122 6.14 -0.61 -10.15
C GLU A 122 4.96 0.11 -9.49
N PHE A 123 5.19 0.84 -8.39
CA PHE A 123 4.15 1.59 -7.70
C PHE A 123 4.51 3.07 -7.58
N PHE A 124 4.11 3.84 -8.58
CA PHE A 124 4.46 5.25 -8.73
C PHE A 124 3.25 6.08 -9.20
N LEU A 125 3.00 7.17 -8.51
CA LEU A 125 1.97 8.15 -8.87
C LEU A 125 2.59 9.54 -9.01
N GLU A 126 2.06 10.33 -9.93
CA GLU A 126 2.50 11.71 -10.15
C GLU A 126 1.35 12.63 -10.54
N THR A 127 1.50 13.92 -10.31
CA THR A 127 0.55 14.92 -10.80
C THR A 127 0.71 15.13 -12.31
N LYS A 128 -0.36 15.61 -12.95
CA LYS A 128 -0.29 16.15 -14.32
C LYS A 128 0.27 17.56 -14.35
N LYS A 129 0.13 18.30 -13.25
CA LYS A 129 0.55 19.71 -13.14
C LYS A 129 1.85 19.82 -12.35
N THR A 130 2.54 20.86 -12.60
CA THR A 130 3.69 21.29 -11.83
C THR A 130 3.21 22.09 -10.61
N VAL A 131 3.78 21.82 -9.44
CA VAL A 131 3.47 22.50 -8.18
C VAL A 131 4.70 23.15 -7.59
N SER A 132 4.53 24.21 -6.82
CA SER A 132 5.65 24.92 -6.21
C SER A 132 6.24 24.14 -5.01
N GLU A 133 7.50 24.36 -4.69
CA GLU A 133 8.22 23.65 -3.60
C GLU A 133 7.59 23.73 -2.21
N LYS A 134 6.68 24.65 -1.99
CA LYS A 134 6.07 24.87 -0.68
C LYS A 134 5.15 23.73 -0.24
N ASN A 135 4.84 22.79 -1.11
CA ASN A 135 3.81 21.77 -0.89
C ASN A 135 4.35 20.47 -0.28
N SER A 136 5.48 20.51 0.43
CA SER A 136 6.07 19.30 1.01
C SER A 136 5.50 18.91 2.39
N THR A 137 4.63 19.75 2.97
CA THR A 137 4.10 19.55 4.33
C THR A 137 2.69 18.97 4.37
N GLY A 138 2.11 18.68 3.22
CA GLY A 138 0.73 18.22 3.09
C GLY A 138 0.50 16.77 3.50
N THR A 139 -0.75 16.36 3.34
CA THR A 139 -1.23 15.00 3.59
C THR A 139 -1.46 14.29 2.27
N TYR A 140 -1.03 13.04 2.18
CA TYR A 140 -1.27 12.16 1.04
C TYR A 140 -2.29 11.09 1.41
N GLU A 141 -3.32 10.95 0.60
CA GLU A 141 -4.36 9.94 0.74
C GLU A 141 -4.36 9.05 -0.50
N LEU A 142 -3.69 7.90 -0.41
CA LEU A 142 -3.72 6.87 -1.44
C LEU A 142 -5.04 6.10 -1.34
N ARG A 143 -5.75 5.98 -2.44
CA ARG A 143 -7.03 5.29 -2.57
C ARG A 143 -6.91 4.17 -3.60
N VAL A 144 -7.31 2.96 -3.23
CA VAL A 144 -7.33 1.78 -4.10
C VAL A 144 -8.73 1.18 -4.07
N ARG A 145 -9.44 1.23 -5.18
CA ARG A 145 -10.79 0.65 -5.30
C ARG A 145 -10.71 -0.82 -5.64
N TYR A 146 -11.49 -1.62 -4.93
CA TYR A 146 -11.62 -3.04 -5.15
C TYR A 146 -12.96 -3.55 -4.64
N ASN A 147 -13.68 -4.33 -5.46
CA ASN A 147 -14.97 -4.95 -5.09
C ASN A 147 -15.98 -3.96 -4.47
N GLY A 148 -16.16 -2.79 -5.08
CA GLY A 148 -17.10 -1.76 -4.63
C GLY A 148 -16.73 -1.04 -3.34
N LYS A 149 -15.55 -1.33 -2.77
CA LYS A 149 -14.98 -0.67 -1.59
C LYS A 149 -13.68 0.03 -1.93
N THR A 150 -13.21 0.89 -1.04
CA THR A 150 -11.95 1.61 -1.20
C THR A 150 -11.04 1.35 -0.01
N ALA A 151 -9.85 0.80 -0.27
CA ALA A 151 -8.76 0.82 0.69
C ALA A 151 -8.12 2.20 0.66
N VAL A 152 -8.03 2.86 1.82
CA VAL A 152 -7.52 4.22 1.96
C VAL A 152 -6.32 4.21 2.87
N PHE A 153 -5.21 4.80 2.41
CA PHE A 153 -3.97 4.91 3.15
C PHE A 153 -3.59 6.37 3.30
N LEU A 154 -3.57 6.84 4.54
CA LEU A 154 -3.27 8.22 4.87
C LEU A 154 -1.84 8.34 5.38
N TYR A 155 -1.08 9.25 4.79
CA TYR A 155 0.26 9.62 5.21
C TYR A 155 0.36 11.15 5.34
N GLY A 156 0.62 11.64 6.55
CA GLY A 156 0.90 13.06 6.78
C GLY A 156 2.39 13.29 6.91
N ASN A 157 2.90 14.36 6.33
CA ASN A 157 4.34 14.66 6.36
C ASN A 157 4.90 14.89 7.81
N ASN A 158 4.01 15.14 8.78
CA ASN A 158 4.36 15.20 10.21
C ASN A 158 4.23 13.83 10.90
N GLY A 159 3.78 12.80 10.21
CA GLY A 159 3.60 11.43 10.71
C GLY A 159 4.67 10.50 10.16
N LYS A 160 5.13 9.59 11.01
CA LYS A 160 6.09 8.55 10.60
C LYS A 160 5.39 7.29 10.10
N ASN A 161 4.07 7.22 10.24
CA ASN A 161 3.30 6.00 9.99
C ASN A 161 2.22 6.26 8.95
N VAL A 162 1.98 5.25 8.12
CA VAL A 162 0.82 5.18 7.25
C VAL A 162 -0.34 4.58 8.03
N THR A 163 -1.53 5.17 7.95
CA THR A 163 -2.74 4.58 8.52
C THR A 163 -3.61 4.03 7.40
N GLY A 164 -4.09 2.80 7.55
CA GLY A 164 -4.98 2.15 6.59
C GLY A 164 -6.41 2.02 7.13
N ARG A 165 -7.41 2.22 6.26
CA ARG A 165 -8.83 1.97 6.54
C ARG A 165 -9.57 1.53 5.29
N VAL A 166 -10.81 1.09 5.44
CA VAL A 166 -11.73 0.76 4.33
C VAL A 166 -12.95 1.68 4.38
N GLU A 167 -13.33 2.19 3.22
CA GLU A 167 -14.53 2.98 2.97
C GLU A 167 -15.49 2.26 2.01
#